data_8a73d828d70ba62baf1f034d33c9943c
#
_entry.id   8a73d828d70ba62baf1f034d33c9943c
#
_cell.length_a   1.000
_cell.length_b   1.000
_cell.length_c   1.000
_cell.angle_alpha   90.00
_cell.angle_beta   90.00
_cell.angle_gamma   90.00
#
_symmetry.space_group_name_H-M   'P 1'
#
loop_
_entity.id
_entity.type
_entity.pdbx_description
1 polymer ?
#
loop_
_entity_poly.entity_id
_entity_poly.type
_entity_poly.pdbx_seq_one_letter_code
_entity_poly.pdbx_strand_id
1 'polypeptide(L)'
;MRQVLNTPYWYNKEERIPKKLCEEIIEICKEYEMDEAGVFGANEKDKLMNTSYRQTNIAWIPKGTVVEKLLHSHVGLANMQAAWNFTVTDMEAAQFAEYTKGHFYDWHKDVALNPATPHRKLSISVNLSDPKDYEGGDL
;
A
#
# COMPACT_ATOMS: atom_id res chain seq x y z
N MET A 1 12.76 28.25 18.12
CA MET A 1 11.50 27.48 17.97
C MET A 1 11.58 26.71 16.65
N ARG A 2 11.72 25.39 16.66
CA ARG A 2 11.66 24.59 15.42
C ARG A 2 10.22 24.61 14.93
N GLN A 3 9.98 25.14 13.74
CA GLN A 3 8.71 25.02 13.08
C GLN A 3 8.50 23.55 12.73
N VAL A 4 7.58 22.88 13.42
CA VAL A 4 7.17 21.53 13.07
C VAL A 4 6.32 21.65 11.82
N LEU A 5 6.91 21.35 10.67
CA LEU A 5 6.17 21.24 9.41
C LEU A 5 5.37 19.94 9.47
N ASN A 6 4.09 20.04 9.80
CA ASN A 6 3.15 18.93 9.64
C ASN A 6 2.89 18.72 8.15
N THR A 7 3.77 17.97 7.49
CA THR A 7 3.51 17.51 6.14
C THR A 7 2.51 16.35 6.19
N PRO A 8 1.39 16.41 5.45
CA PRO A 8 0.40 15.34 5.45
C PRO A 8 0.88 14.08 4.73
N TYR A 9 1.94 14.17 3.98
CA TYR A 9 2.55 13.08 3.24
C TYR A 9 4.07 13.18 3.27
N TRP A 10 4.72 12.05 3.09
CA TRP A 10 6.14 11.92 2.86
C TRP A 10 6.34 11.00 1.65
N TYR A 11 7.24 11.36 0.77
CA TYR A 11 7.57 10.52 -0.37
C TYR A 11 9.08 10.57 -0.64
N ASN A 12 9.55 9.55 -1.31
CA ASN A 12 10.92 9.47 -1.75
C ASN A 12 10.97 9.24 -3.27
N LYS A 13 11.63 10.16 -3.97
CA LYS A 13 11.81 10.09 -5.43
C LYS A 13 13.04 9.27 -5.84
N GLU A 14 13.98 9.09 -4.93
CA GLU A 14 15.18 8.32 -5.21
C GLU A 14 14.88 6.82 -5.03
N GLU A 15 15.58 5.99 -5.81
CA GLU A 15 15.52 4.54 -5.64
C GLU A 15 16.00 4.14 -4.24
N ARG A 16 15.07 3.95 -3.32
CA ARG A 16 15.36 3.49 -1.95
C ARG A 16 15.42 1.97 -1.86
N ILE A 17 14.69 1.31 -2.74
CA ILE A 17 14.70 -0.14 -2.88
C ILE A 17 15.36 -0.42 -4.22
N PRO A 18 16.54 -1.07 -4.25
CA PRO A 18 17.21 -1.38 -5.50
C PRO A 18 16.32 -2.22 -6.43
N LYS A 19 16.39 -1.99 -7.74
CA LYS A 19 15.57 -2.67 -8.75
C LYS A 19 15.56 -4.18 -8.56
N LYS A 20 16.74 -4.79 -8.35
CA LYS A 20 16.86 -6.24 -8.11
C LYS A 20 16.03 -6.70 -6.90
N LEU A 21 16.01 -5.91 -5.83
CA LEU A 21 15.21 -6.23 -4.65
C LEU A 21 13.70 -6.05 -4.92
N CYS A 22 13.31 -5.07 -5.74
CA CYS A 22 11.92 -4.95 -6.18
C CYS A 22 11.49 -6.19 -6.97
N GLU A 23 12.31 -6.67 -7.89
CA GLU A 23 12.07 -7.89 -8.66
C GLU A 23 11.93 -9.12 -7.73
N GLU A 24 12.84 -9.28 -6.77
CA GLU A 24 12.77 -10.36 -5.76
C GLU A 24 11.49 -10.27 -4.90
N ILE A 25 11.08 -9.07 -4.50
CA ILE A 25 9.83 -8.85 -3.76
C ILE A 25 8.62 -9.26 -4.60
N ILE A 26 8.59 -8.90 -5.88
CA ILE A 26 7.50 -9.26 -6.80
C ILE A 26 7.40 -10.79 -6.89
N GLU A 27 8.52 -11.48 -7.09
CA GLU A 27 8.54 -12.96 -7.16
C GLU A 27 8.03 -13.59 -5.86
N ILE A 28 8.49 -13.12 -4.71
CA ILE A 28 8.01 -13.58 -3.40
C ILE A 28 6.51 -13.35 -3.24
N CYS A 29 6.02 -12.19 -3.64
CA CYS A 29 4.61 -11.86 -3.50
C CYS A 29 3.71 -12.68 -4.44
N LYS A 30 4.21 -13.07 -5.60
CA LYS A 30 3.50 -13.92 -6.57
C LYS A 30 3.37 -15.39 -6.14
N GLU A 31 4.11 -15.82 -5.13
CA GLU A 31 3.93 -17.15 -4.53
C GLU A 31 2.64 -17.28 -3.70
N TYR A 32 2.05 -16.13 -3.33
CA TYR A 32 0.78 -16.11 -2.59
C TYR A 32 -0.41 -16.13 -3.54
N GLU A 33 -1.51 -16.69 -3.05
CA GLU A 33 -2.77 -16.73 -3.82
C GLU A 33 -3.26 -15.32 -4.15
N MET A 34 -3.49 -15.10 -5.44
CA MET A 34 -3.97 -13.83 -5.96
C MET A 34 -5.49 -13.90 -6.14
N ASP A 35 -6.20 -13.00 -5.50
CA ASP A 35 -7.64 -12.85 -5.61
C ASP A 35 -8.01 -11.53 -6.29
N GLU A 36 -9.18 -11.51 -6.96
CA GLU A 36 -9.75 -10.23 -7.38
C GLU A 36 -10.06 -9.36 -6.15
N ALA A 37 -9.59 -8.11 -6.17
CA ALA A 37 -9.79 -7.20 -5.06
C ALA A 37 -11.27 -6.90 -4.86
N GLY A 38 -11.83 -7.44 -3.78
CA GLY A 38 -13.14 -7.04 -3.27
C GLY A 38 -13.03 -5.90 -2.26
N VAL A 39 -14.13 -5.24 -1.96
CA VAL A 39 -14.20 -4.33 -0.81
C VAL A 39 -14.72 -5.12 0.38
N PHE A 40 -14.03 -5.01 1.50
CA PHE A 40 -14.43 -5.68 2.75
C PHE A 40 -15.86 -5.28 3.17
N GLY A 41 -16.71 -6.26 3.44
CA GLY A 41 -18.05 -6.06 3.95
C GLY A 41 -19.16 -5.98 2.90
N ALA A 42 -18.82 -6.22 1.64
CA ALA A 42 -19.77 -6.14 0.56
C ALA A 42 -20.60 -7.42 0.41
N ASN A 43 -21.93 -7.25 0.39
CA ASN A 43 -22.84 -8.25 -0.13
C ASN A 43 -22.74 -8.28 -1.68
N GLU A 44 -23.41 -9.22 -2.36
CA GLU A 44 -23.27 -9.38 -3.82
C GLU A 44 -23.62 -8.13 -4.65
N LYS A 45 -24.49 -7.24 -4.15
CA LYS A 45 -24.80 -5.96 -4.79
C LYS A 45 -23.64 -4.96 -4.72
N ASP A 46 -22.89 -5.02 -3.63
CA ASP A 46 -21.71 -4.17 -3.44
C ASP A 46 -20.52 -4.67 -4.28
N LYS A 47 -20.44 -5.99 -4.57
CA LYS A 47 -19.45 -6.52 -5.54
C LYS A 47 -19.63 -5.93 -6.95
N LEU A 48 -20.85 -5.75 -7.42
CA LEU A 48 -21.12 -5.12 -8.71
C LEU A 48 -20.79 -3.61 -8.71
N MET A 49 -20.99 -2.91 -7.61
CA MET A 49 -20.53 -1.52 -7.45
C MET A 49 -19.02 -1.42 -7.36
N ASN A 50 -18.36 -2.44 -6.84
CA ASN A 50 -16.91 -2.49 -6.66
C ASN A 50 -16.12 -2.62 -7.96
N THR A 51 -16.61 -3.31 -8.97
CA THR A 51 -15.95 -3.37 -10.29
C THR A 51 -15.94 -2.02 -11.00
N SER A 52 -16.80 -1.07 -10.62
CA SER A 52 -16.77 0.30 -11.11
C SER A 52 -15.87 1.23 -10.29
N TYR A 53 -15.37 0.78 -9.13
CA TYR A 53 -14.55 1.57 -8.22
C TYR A 53 -13.12 1.03 -8.08
N ARG A 54 -12.96 -0.28 -8.14
CA ARG A 54 -11.68 -0.96 -8.10
C ARG A 54 -11.69 -2.21 -8.96
N GLN A 55 -10.69 -2.35 -9.79
CA GLN A 55 -10.39 -3.57 -10.52
C GLN A 55 -8.90 -3.83 -10.45
N THR A 56 -8.49 -4.84 -9.70
CA THR A 56 -7.08 -5.24 -9.53
C THR A 56 -7.01 -6.64 -8.91
N ASN A 57 -5.91 -7.31 -9.08
CA ASN A 57 -5.63 -8.55 -8.35
C ASN A 57 -4.76 -8.24 -7.14
N ILE A 58 -5.02 -8.91 -6.04
CA ILE A 58 -4.30 -8.71 -4.78
C ILE A 58 -3.89 -10.03 -4.15
N ALA A 59 -2.75 -10.02 -3.50
CA ALA A 59 -2.37 -11.05 -2.55
C ALA A 59 -2.13 -10.42 -1.17
N TRP A 60 -2.54 -11.12 -0.13
CA TRP A 60 -2.26 -10.72 1.24
C TRP A 60 -0.96 -11.36 1.72
N ILE A 61 0.02 -10.53 2.03
CA ILE A 61 1.34 -10.96 2.49
C ILE A 61 1.29 -11.11 4.01
N PRO A 62 1.55 -12.30 4.54
CA PRO A 62 1.47 -12.54 5.97
C PRO A 62 2.43 -11.67 6.79
N LYS A 63 2.03 -11.39 8.03
CA LYS A 63 2.91 -10.75 9.01
C LYS A 63 4.14 -11.62 9.31
N GLY A 64 5.24 -11.00 9.68
CA GLY A 64 6.50 -11.66 9.99
C GLY A 64 7.41 -11.91 8.79
N THR A 65 6.94 -11.64 7.58
CA THR A 65 7.75 -11.78 6.35
C THR A 65 8.81 -10.69 6.22
N VAL A 66 9.78 -10.93 5.34
CA VAL A 66 10.80 -9.92 5.00
C VAL A 66 10.17 -8.69 4.36
N VAL A 67 9.12 -8.86 3.58
CA VAL A 67 8.38 -7.76 2.93
C VAL A 67 7.75 -6.86 3.99
N GLU A 68 7.03 -7.41 4.96
CA GLU A 68 6.46 -6.64 6.06
C GLU A 68 7.53 -5.87 6.82
N LYS A 69 8.64 -6.51 7.17
CA LYS A 69 9.74 -5.87 7.91
C LYS A 69 10.36 -4.72 7.14
N LEU A 70 10.49 -4.86 5.83
CA LEU A 70 10.97 -3.80 4.96
C LEU A 70 10.00 -2.61 4.97
N LEU A 71 8.72 -2.84 4.79
CA LEU A 71 7.68 -1.79 4.84
C LEU A 71 7.66 -1.09 6.19
N HIS A 72 7.69 -1.85 7.28
CA HIS A 72 7.70 -1.30 8.63
C HIS A 72 8.91 -0.38 8.87
N SER A 73 10.09 -0.75 8.37
CA SER A 73 11.28 0.09 8.49
C SER A 73 11.14 1.41 7.71
N HIS A 74 10.50 1.39 6.53
CA HIS A 74 10.25 2.61 5.75
C HIS A 74 9.19 3.50 6.40
N VAL A 75 8.14 2.92 7.00
CA VAL A 75 7.16 3.68 7.79
C VAL A 75 7.83 4.37 8.97
N GLY A 76 8.70 3.67 9.70
CA GLY A 76 9.46 4.25 10.79
C GLY A 76 10.36 5.40 10.35
N LEU A 77 11.05 5.24 9.23
CA LEU A 77 11.89 6.29 8.64
C LEU A 77 11.07 7.51 8.24
N ALA A 78 9.96 7.30 7.53
CA ALA A 78 9.07 8.37 7.10
C ALA A 78 8.48 9.13 8.28
N ASN A 79 8.00 8.43 9.31
CA ASN A 79 7.47 8.98 10.53
C ASN A 79 8.48 9.88 11.25
N MET A 80 9.74 9.46 11.28
CA MET A 80 10.85 10.23 11.86
C MET A 80 11.18 11.46 11.00
N GLN A 81 11.35 11.30 9.70
CA GLN A 81 11.76 12.38 8.79
C GLN A 81 10.67 13.44 8.61
N ALA A 82 9.41 13.03 8.58
CA ALA A 82 8.25 13.93 8.51
C ALA A 82 7.91 14.56 9.87
N ALA A 83 8.58 14.13 10.94
CA ALA A 83 8.34 14.57 12.31
C ALA A 83 6.87 14.38 12.76
N TRP A 84 6.22 13.33 12.30
CA TRP A 84 4.83 13.01 12.70
C TRP A 84 4.75 12.52 14.14
N ASN A 85 5.80 11.87 14.65
CA ASN A 85 5.91 11.40 16.02
C ASN A 85 4.81 10.40 16.46
N PHE A 86 4.30 9.61 15.53
CA PHE A 86 3.38 8.53 15.89
C PHE A 86 4.14 7.41 16.60
N THR A 87 3.51 6.84 17.63
CA THR A 87 3.93 5.56 18.17
C THR A 87 3.30 4.46 17.33
N VAL A 88 4.09 3.87 16.43
CA VAL A 88 3.64 2.77 15.58
C VAL A 88 3.69 1.48 16.39
N THR A 89 2.54 0.93 16.73
CA THR A 89 2.42 -0.25 17.60
C THR A 89 2.20 -1.53 16.82
N ASP A 90 1.58 -1.43 15.64
CA ASP A 90 1.27 -2.56 14.78
C ASP A 90 1.15 -2.12 13.32
N MET A 91 1.26 -3.08 12.41
CA MET A 91 1.03 -2.91 10.98
C MET A 91 0.06 -4.01 10.50
N GLU A 92 -0.89 -3.63 9.67
CA GLU A 92 -1.76 -4.59 9.01
C GLU A 92 -0.96 -5.49 8.05
N ALA A 93 -1.52 -6.63 7.65
CA ALA A 93 -0.93 -7.44 6.60
C ALA A 93 -0.74 -6.58 5.33
N ALA A 94 0.42 -6.71 4.69
CA ALA A 94 0.68 -5.97 3.48
C ALA A 94 -0.16 -6.52 2.32
N GLN A 95 -0.63 -5.64 1.45
CA GLN A 95 -1.34 -6.02 0.25
C GLN A 95 -0.40 -5.84 -0.95
N PHE A 96 -0.10 -6.94 -1.63
CA PHE A 96 0.52 -6.86 -2.95
C PHE A 96 -0.59 -6.70 -3.99
N ALA A 97 -0.51 -5.67 -4.82
CA ALA A 97 -1.52 -5.39 -5.84
C ALA A 97 -0.90 -5.41 -7.23
N GLU A 98 -1.51 -6.13 -8.14
CA GLU A 98 -1.12 -6.20 -9.55
C GLU A 98 -2.16 -5.51 -10.41
N TYR A 99 -1.75 -4.45 -11.08
CA TYR A 99 -2.57 -3.70 -12.02
C TYR A 99 -2.13 -4.03 -13.44
N THR A 100 -3.01 -4.66 -14.21
CA THR A 100 -2.83 -4.90 -15.64
C THR A 100 -3.57 -3.86 -16.46
N LYS A 101 -3.46 -3.91 -17.80
CA LYS A 101 -4.13 -2.95 -18.68
C LYS A 101 -5.63 -2.89 -18.42
N GLY A 102 -6.12 -1.71 -18.09
CA GLY A 102 -7.53 -1.46 -17.76
C GLY A 102 -7.87 -1.62 -16.30
N HIS A 103 -6.96 -2.10 -15.47
CA HIS A 103 -7.15 -2.13 -14.04
C HIS A 103 -7.01 -0.72 -13.43
N PHE A 104 -7.77 -0.46 -12.38
CA PHE A 104 -7.79 0.84 -11.71
C PHE A 104 -8.26 0.72 -10.26
N TYR A 105 -8.01 1.76 -9.51
CA TYR A 105 -8.59 2.01 -8.20
C TYR A 105 -8.90 3.50 -8.12
N ASP A 106 -10.15 3.84 -7.93
CA ASP A 106 -10.59 5.24 -7.90
C ASP A 106 -10.14 5.93 -6.61
N TRP A 107 -10.21 7.27 -6.61
CA TRP A 107 -9.84 8.10 -5.48
C TRP A 107 -10.59 7.68 -4.20
N HIS A 108 -9.86 7.42 -3.15
CA HIS A 108 -10.39 6.93 -1.89
C HIS A 108 -9.59 7.43 -0.69
N LYS A 109 -10.12 7.18 0.47
CA LYS A 109 -9.43 7.39 1.75
C LYS A 109 -9.11 6.04 2.36
N ASP A 110 -7.87 5.83 2.73
CA ASP A 110 -7.44 4.62 3.43
C ASP A 110 -8.02 4.51 4.85
N VAL A 111 -8.35 5.65 5.44
CA VAL A 111 -9.10 5.72 6.69
C VAL A 111 -10.58 5.62 6.36
N ALA A 112 -11.07 4.39 6.19
CA ALA A 112 -12.50 4.16 6.06
C ALA A 112 -13.18 4.28 7.43
N LEU A 113 -14.48 4.57 7.39
CA LEU A 113 -15.40 4.38 8.53
C LEU A 113 -15.58 2.88 8.82
N ASN A 114 -14.48 2.12 8.72
CA ASN A 114 -14.49 0.69 8.98
C ASN A 114 -14.24 0.48 10.47
N PRO A 115 -15.22 -0.02 11.22
CA PRO A 115 -15.06 -0.32 12.64
C PRO A 115 -13.91 -1.29 12.94
N ALA A 116 -13.50 -2.08 11.96
CA ALA A 116 -12.41 -3.05 12.11
C ALA A 116 -10.99 -2.40 12.07
N THR A 117 -10.86 -1.18 11.52
CA THR A 117 -9.57 -0.49 11.41
C THR A 117 -9.59 0.96 11.93
N PRO A 118 -10.13 1.21 13.14
CA PRO A 118 -10.31 2.58 13.64
C PRO A 118 -9.00 3.29 13.98
N HIS A 119 -7.90 2.55 14.06
CA HIS A 119 -6.59 3.05 14.52
C HIS A 119 -5.58 3.26 13.39
N ARG A 120 -5.95 3.03 12.13
CA ARG A 120 -5.08 3.28 10.98
C ARG A 120 -4.69 4.75 10.93
N LYS A 121 -3.41 5.08 11.11
CA LYS A 121 -2.86 6.44 11.17
C LYS A 121 -1.93 6.75 10.01
N LEU A 122 -1.25 5.74 9.51
CA LEU A 122 -0.31 5.84 8.40
C LEU A 122 -0.65 4.79 7.36
N SER A 123 -0.57 5.17 6.10
CA SER A 123 -0.60 4.27 4.95
C SER A 123 0.72 4.38 4.21
N ILE A 124 1.16 3.29 3.63
CA ILE A 124 2.35 3.24 2.79
C ILE A 124 2.01 2.56 1.48
N SER A 125 2.41 3.20 0.38
CA SER A 125 2.41 2.58 -0.94
C SER A 125 3.84 2.53 -1.46
N VAL A 126 4.22 1.41 -2.07
CA VAL A 126 5.53 1.21 -2.66
C VAL A 126 5.33 0.72 -4.09
N ASN A 127 5.79 1.50 -5.05
CA ASN A 127 5.82 1.09 -6.43
C ASN A 127 7.06 0.20 -6.66
N LEU A 128 6.82 -1.03 -7.08
CA LEU A 128 7.87 -2.02 -7.34
C LEU A 128 8.23 -2.12 -8.83
N SER A 129 7.36 -1.61 -9.72
CA SER A 129 7.56 -1.66 -11.17
C SER A 129 8.51 -0.56 -11.64
N ASP A 130 9.28 -0.84 -12.67
CA ASP A 130 10.09 0.19 -13.35
C ASP A 130 9.14 1.22 -13.99
N PRO A 131 9.33 2.53 -13.78
CA PRO A 131 8.48 3.55 -14.38
C PRO A 131 8.40 3.53 -15.91
N LYS A 132 9.31 2.81 -16.57
CA LYS A 132 9.33 2.64 -18.03
C LYS A 132 8.38 1.55 -18.52
N ASP A 133 7.91 0.69 -17.62
CA ASP A 133 7.11 -0.50 -17.95
C ASP A 133 5.60 -0.22 -17.89
N TYR A 134 5.17 0.98 -17.50
CA TYR A 134 3.75 1.32 -17.38
C TYR A 134 3.48 2.81 -17.67
N GLU A 135 2.23 3.12 -17.97
CA GLU A 135 1.68 4.47 -18.10
C GLU A 135 0.53 4.66 -17.10
N GLY A 136 0.41 5.84 -16.51
CA GLY A 136 -0.55 6.14 -15.46
C GLY A 136 -0.07 5.68 -14.09
N GLY A 137 -1.01 5.29 -13.22
CA GLY A 137 -0.69 4.87 -11.85
C GLY A 137 -0.36 6.04 -10.93
N ASP A 138 -0.93 7.21 -11.20
CA ASP A 138 -0.79 8.40 -10.36
C ASP A 138 -1.38 8.16 -8.96
N LEU A 139 -0.64 8.61 -7.92
CA LEU A 139 -1.01 8.52 -6.51
C LEU A 139 -1.20 9.90 -5.91
#